data_de2816b9ac0e52e842817f3f7a92ddc8
#
_entry.id   de2816b9ac0e52e842817f3f7a92ddc8
#
_cell.length_a   1.000
_cell.length_b   1.000
_cell.length_c   1.000
_cell.angle_alpha   90.00
_cell.angle_beta   90.00
_cell.angle_gamma   90.00
#
_symmetry.space_group_name_H-M   'P 1'
#
loop_
_entity.id
_entity.type
_entity.pdbx_description
1 polymer ?
#
loop_
_entity_poly.entity_id
_entity_poly.type
_entity_poly.pdbx_seq_one_letter_code
_entity_poly.pdbx_strand_id
1 'polypeptide(L)'
;MLLTTNILTAVVTAYIATGKPCSDGHLPVVGKTIAAPRSVPLGSLVLINDHVFVVEDRTARRFNGRFDIFVATKNEAIKFGKKTLTIKIITIK
;
A
#
# COMPACT_ATOMS: atom_id res chain seq x y z
N MET A 1 -0.57 -8.03 22.88
CA MET A 1 -0.51 -7.43 21.54
C MET A 1 0.30 -6.16 21.59
N LEU A 2 1.29 -6.04 20.74
CA LEU A 2 2.13 -4.85 20.65
C LEU A 2 1.90 -4.15 19.32
N LEU A 3 1.81 -2.83 19.35
CA LEU A 3 1.77 -2.01 18.16
C LEU A 3 3.10 -1.29 17.99
N THR A 4 3.67 -1.39 16.81
CA THR A 4 4.88 -0.64 16.46
C THR A 4 4.48 0.38 15.40
N THR A 5 4.85 1.64 15.62
CA THR A 5 4.53 2.73 14.71
C THR A 5 5.81 3.30 14.13
N ASN A 6 5.87 3.38 12.80
CA ASN A 6 6.98 4.01 12.08
C ASN A 6 6.44 5.13 11.20
N ILE A 7 7.09 6.27 11.22
CA ILE A 7 6.79 7.40 10.34
C ILE A 7 7.96 7.57 9.39
N LEU A 8 7.68 7.56 8.09
CA LEU A 8 8.73 7.69 7.08
C LEU A 8 8.22 8.41 5.84
N THR A 9 9.17 8.91 5.06
CA THR A 9 8.89 9.47 3.74
C THR A 9 9.08 8.37 2.71
N ALA A 10 8.08 8.16 1.86
CA ALA A 10 8.11 7.08 0.89
C ALA A 10 7.51 7.53 -0.44
N VAL A 11 7.92 6.84 -1.52
CA VAL A 11 7.30 7.01 -2.83
C VAL A 11 6.00 6.21 -2.86
N VAL A 12 4.92 6.87 -3.24
CA VAL A 12 3.59 6.27 -3.33
C VAL A 12 3.08 6.42 -4.76
N THR A 13 2.64 5.32 -5.34
CA THR A 13 2.02 5.25 -6.65
C THR A 13 0.66 4.59 -6.54
N ALA A 14 -0.04 4.40 -7.65
CA ALA A 14 -1.34 3.73 -7.65
C ALA A 14 -1.37 2.65 -8.74
N TYR A 15 -2.13 1.58 -8.51
CA TYR A 15 -2.25 0.49 -9.47
C TYR A 15 -3.71 0.04 -9.61
N ILE A 16 -3.99 -0.72 -10.67
CA ILE A 16 -5.32 -1.23 -10.96
C ILE A 16 -5.33 -2.75 -10.92
N ALA A 17 -6.52 -3.34 -10.96
CA ALA A 17 -6.69 -4.78 -10.94
C ALA A 17 -5.93 -5.45 -12.09
N THR A 18 -5.26 -6.57 -11.77
CA THR A 18 -4.52 -7.39 -12.74
C THR A 18 -5.26 -8.69 -13.05
N GLY A 19 -6.42 -8.91 -12.43
CA GLY A 19 -7.15 -10.17 -12.52
C GLY A 19 -6.64 -11.24 -11.57
N LYS A 20 -5.60 -10.94 -10.78
CA LYS A 20 -5.00 -11.88 -9.82
C LYS A 20 -5.28 -11.44 -8.39
N PRO A 21 -5.35 -12.38 -7.44
CA PRO A 21 -5.43 -12.04 -6.02
C PRO A 21 -4.20 -11.29 -5.55
N CYS A 22 -4.36 -10.55 -4.45
CA CYS A 22 -3.24 -9.99 -3.70
C CYS A 22 -2.39 -11.08 -3.06
N SER A 23 -1.24 -10.68 -2.52
CA SER A 23 -0.33 -11.61 -1.85
C SER A 23 -0.96 -12.28 -0.63
N ASP A 24 -1.97 -11.67 -0.02
CA ASP A 24 -2.71 -12.28 1.09
C ASP A 24 -3.81 -13.25 0.64
N GLY A 25 -4.00 -13.44 -0.66
CA GLY A 25 -4.99 -14.35 -1.24
C GLY A 25 -6.35 -13.73 -1.53
N HIS A 26 -6.62 -12.51 -1.13
CA HIS A 26 -7.87 -11.81 -1.37
C HIS A 26 -7.79 -10.93 -2.61
N LEU A 27 -8.93 -10.60 -3.20
CA LEU A 27 -8.99 -9.60 -4.27
C LEU A 27 -8.79 -8.21 -3.66
N PRO A 28 -8.13 -7.30 -4.40
CA PRO A 28 -7.91 -5.95 -3.89
C PRO A 28 -9.23 -5.17 -3.78
N VAL A 29 -9.30 -4.28 -2.80
CA VAL A 29 -10.47 -3.45 -2.52
C VAL A 29 -10.08 -1.98 -2.58
N VAL A 30 -10.80 -1.20 -3.39
CA VAL A 30 -10.58 0.25 -3.49
C VAL A 30 -10.79 0.91 -2.13
N GLY A 31 -9.87 1.78 -1.75
CA GLY A 31 -9.92 2.50 -0.47
C GLY A 31 -9.39 1.70 0.72
N LYS A 32 -9.04 0.42 0.52
CA LYS A 32 -8.53 -0.44 1.59
C LYS A 32 -7.15 -1.00 1.28
N THR A 33 -6.95 -1.54 0.08
CA THR A 33 -5.76 -2.32 -0.25
C THR A 33 -4.59 -1.42 -0.62
N ILE A 34 -3.43 -1.70 -0.03
CA ILE A 34 -2.16 -1.10 -0.43
C ILE A 34 -1.13 -2.21 -0.59
N ALA A 35 -0.32 -2.10 -1.64
CA ALA A 35 0.84 -2.96 -1.83
C ALA A 35 2.04 -2.30 -1.17
N ALA A 36 2.86 -3.09 -0.50
CA ALA A 36 4.01 -2.60 0.26
C ALA A 36 5.24 -3.49 0.03
N PRO A 37 6.45 -2.98 0.33
CA PRO A 37 7.66 -3.80 0.31
C PRO A 37 7.56 -4.97 1.28
N ARG A 38 8.37 -5.99 1.04
CA ARG A 38 8.36 -7.22 1.86
C ARG A 38 8.78 -7.00 3.30
N SER A 39 9.47 -5.91 3.59
CA SER A 39 9.84 -5.54 4.97
C SER A 39 8.62 -5.15 5.82
N VAL A 40 7.50 -4.82 5.17
CA VAL A 40 6.27 -4.43 5.88
C VAL A 40 5.36 -5.67 5.95
N PRO A 41 5.04 -6.18 7.15
CA PRO A 41 4.21 -7.38 7.27
C PRO A 41 2.81 -7.19 6.66
N LEU A 42 2.28 -8.24 6.04
CA LEU A 42 0.88 -8.27 5.62
C LEU A 42 -0.01 -8.04 6.83
N GLY A 43 -1.09 -7.28 6.66
CA GLY A 43 -1.99 -6.90 7.75
C GLY A 43 -1.60 -5.62 8.46
N SER A 44 -0.41 -5.06 8.19
CA SER A 44 -0.03 -3.75 8.74
C SER A 44 -0.97 -2.67 8.22
N LEU A 45 -1.14 -1.61 8.99
CA LEU A 45 -1.91 -0.45 8.58
C LEU A 45 -0.97 0.64 8.07
N VAL A 46 -1.39 1.33 7.01
CA VAL A 46 -0.63 2.46 6.45
C VAL A 46 -1.56 3.67 6.39
N LEU A 47 -1.18 4.74 7.07
CA LEU A 47 -1.92 5.99 7.08
C LEU A 47 -1.29 6.97 6.10
N ILE A 48 -2.10 7.43 5.15
CA ILE A 48 -1.70 8.43 4.16
C ILE A 48 -2.81 9.49 4.11
N ASN A 49 -2.47 10.75 4.47
CA ASN A 49 -3.43 11.85 4.50
C ASN A 49 -4.72 11.49 5.25
N ASP A 50 -4.56 10.93 6.47
CA ASP A 50 -5.68 10.54 7.35
C ASP A 50 -6.51 9.36 6.83
N HIS A 51 -6.14 8.76 5.70
CA HIS A 51 -6.79 7.56 5.20
C HIS A 51 -6.01 6.31 5.63
N VAL A 52 -6.73 5.31 6.12
CA VAL A 52 -6.13 4.06 6.59
C VAL A 52 -6.24 3.01 5.50
N PHE A 53 -5.10 2.47 5.08
CA PHE A 53 -5.02 1.33 4.17
C PHE A 53 -4.52 0.10 4.92
N VAL A 54 -4.81 -1.08 4.39
CA VAL A 54 -4.31 -2.36 4.91
C VAL A 54 -3.33 -2.94 3.91
N VAL A 55 -2.17 -3.37 4.40
CA VAL A 55 -1.17 -4.03 3.55
C VAL A 55 -1.66 -5.44 3.22
N GLU A 56 -2.12 -5.63 2.00
CA GLU A 56 -2.67 -6.90 1.52
C GLU A 56 -1.91 -7.44 0.31
N ASP A 57 -1.02 -6.63 -0.26
CA ASP A 57 -0.28 -7.00 -1.46
C ASP A 57 1.19 -6.57 -1.35
N ARG A 58 1.98 -6.97 -2.34
CA ARG A 58 3.41 -6.69 -2.42
C ARG A 58 3.73 -5.91 -3.68
N THR A 59 4.57 -4.89 -3.53
CA THR A 59 5.16 -4.21 -4.69
C THR A 59 6.19 -5.12 -5.34
N ALA A 60 6.45 -4.91 -6.64
CA ALA A 60 7.49 -5.65 -7.33
C ALA A 60 8.85 -5.39 -6.67
N ARG A 61 9.72 -6.41 -6.65
CA ARG A 61 11.05 -6.29 -6.01
C ARG A 61 11.88 -5.13 -6.54
N ARG A 62 11.79 -4.87 -7.85
CA ARG A 62 12.51 -3.76 -8.49
C ARG A 62 12.03 -2.39 -8.00
N PHE A 63 10.86 -2.32 -7.38
CA PHE A 63 10.30 -1.09 -6.80
C PHE A 63 10.34 -1.13 -5.27
N ASN A 64 11.33 -1.82 -4.71
CA ASN A 64 11.48 -1.91 -3.26
C ASN A 64 11.51 -0.52 -2.62
N GLY A 65 10.79 -0.36 -1.52
CA GLY A 65 10.63 0.93 -0.84
C GLY A 65 9.43 1.75 -1.32
N ARG A 66 8.77 1.32 -2.39
CA ARG A 66 7.60 1.99 -2.93
C ARG A 66 6.31 1.36 -2.39
N PHE A 67 5.30 2.21 -2.16
CA PHE A 67 3.95 1.78 -1.81
C PHE A 67 3.02 2.05 -2.97
N ASP A 68 2.03 1.17 -3.18
CA ASP A 68 1.10 1.24 -4.29
C ASP A 68 -0.33 1.15 -3.78
N ILE A 69 -1.11 2.22 -3.99
CA ILE A 69 -2.52 2.26 -3.60
C ILE A 69 -3.36 1.63 -4.70
N PHE A 70 -4.28 0.72 -4.33
CA PHE A 70 -5.19 0.14 -5.30
C PHE A 70 -6.32 1.14 -5.62
N VAL A 71 -6.50 1.41 -6.92
CA VAL A 71 -7.56 2.30 -7.42
C VAL A 71 -8.41 1.59 -8.46
N ALA A 72 -9.60 2.13 -8.74
CA ALA A 72 -10.58 1.47 -9.59
C ALA A 72 -10.24 1.52 -11.08
N THR A 73 -9.68 2.64 -11.55
CA THR A 73 -9.50 2.88 -12.99
C THR A 73 -8.09 3.31 -13.32
N LYS A 74 -7.69 3.06 -14.57
CA LYS A 74 -6.40 3.50 -15.09
C LYS A 74 -6.27 5.02 -15.03
N ASN A 75 -7.35 5.75 -15.30
CA ASN A 75 -7.32 7.21 -15.23
C ASN A 75 -7.02 7.71 -13.81
N GLU A 76 -7.59 7.08 -12.79
CA GLU A 76 -7.28 7.41 -11.40
C GLU A 76 -5.81 7.12 -11.07
N ALA A 77 -5.28 6.00 -11.54
CA ALA A 77 -3.89 5.66 -11.33
C ALA A 77 -2.95 6.69 -11.99
N ILE A 78 -3.26 7.10 -13.22
CA ILE A 78 -2.48 8.11 -13.94
C ILE A 78 -2.56 9.47 -13.24
N LYS A 79 -3.74 9.87 -12.79
CA LYS A 79 -3.93 11.12 -12.06
C LYS A 79 -3.19 11.14 -10.73
N PHE A 80 -3.18 10.03 -10.03
CA PHE A 80 -2.45 9.92 -8.78
C PHE A 80 -0.94 10.11 -9.04
N GLY A 81 -0.43 9.46 -10.08
CA GLY A 81 0.95 9.61 -10.49
C GLY A 81 1.93 9.00 -9.48
N LYS A 82 3.04 9.69 -9.27
CA LYS A 82 4.11 9.29 -8.36
C LYS A 82 4.34 10.43 -7.38
N LYS A 83 4.13 10.18 -6.11
CA LYS A 83 4.24 11.18 -5.05
C LYS A 83 5.22 10.73 -3.99
N THR A 84 5.93 11.68 -3.41
CA THR A 84 6.73 11.43 -2.21
C THR A 84 5.96 11.98 -1.03
N LEU A 85 5.54 11.10 -0.13
CA LEU A 85 4.64 11.44 0.97
C LEU A 85 5.21 10.95 2.29
N THR A 86 4.85 11.64 3.37
CA THR A 86 5.09 11.14 4.73
C THR A 86 3.93 10.20 5.07
N ILE A 87 4.28 8.97 5.41
CA ILE A 87 3.30 7.94 5.76
C ILE A 87 3.57 7.40 7.16
N LYS A 88 2.56 6.81 7.76
CA LYS A 88 2.68 6.15 9.06
C LYS A 88 2.33 4.68 8.87
N ILE A 89 3.22 3.80 9.34
CA ILE A 89 3.01 2.35 9.29
C ILE A 89 2.79 1.85 10.69
N ILE A 90 1.68 1.16 10.92
CA ILE A 90 1.36 0.53 12.20
C ILE A 90 1.41 -0.98 12.00
N THR A 91 2.34 -1.63 12.69
CA THR A 91 2.51 -3.08 12.65
C THR A 91 2.01 -3.68 13.94
N ILE A 92 1.18 -4.72 13.84
CA ILE A 92 0.63 -5.44 14.99
C ILE A 92 1.45 -6.72 15.18
N LYS A 93 1.96 -6.89 16.40
CA LYS A 93 2.74 -8.08 16.76
C LYS A 93 2.11 -8.83 17.91
#